data_e5ac67d98af2609cf91661d922a1d678
#
_entry.id   e5ac67d98af2609cf91661d922a1d678
#
_cell.length_a   1.000
_cell.length_b   1.000
_cell.length_c   1.000
_cell.angle_alpha   90.00
_cell.angle_beta   90.00
_cell.angle_gamma   90.00
#
_symmetry.space_group_name_H-M   'P 1'
#
loop_
_entity.id
_entity.type
_entity.pdbx_description
1 polymer ?
#
loop_
_entity_poly.entity_id
_entity_poly.type
_entity_poly.pdbx_seq_one_letter_code
_entity_poly.pdbx_strand_id
1 'polypeptide(L)'
;MTLKPVVLLDVDGVVAEFIGHTLTMLAALGCPSTLVPAQNTQPHWDYWQDWIPDDWKQPLMAATRRPGWCLSIPVLPGAQEGVRALQDIADVYFVTSPMAGSEYWHMERMQWLRNHFGATDKQVIFCETKHRVLGDVFVDDKPANVDSYAVHHAAPTDGRTRGAHVFLWEQSYNLELHKNGLLHPAVVRTGDWSRVLAAAQSRIG
;
A
#
# COMPACT_ATOMS: atom_id res chain seq x y z
N MET A 1 -15.71 3.17 27.49
CA MET A 1 -15.00 3.69 26.32
C MET A 1 -15.19 2.67 25.19
N THR A 2 -15.88 3.04 24.13
CA THR A 2 -15.97 2.20 22.92
C THR A 2 -14.59 2.20 22.28
N LEU A 3 -14.01 1.00 22.07
CA LEU A 3 -12.74 0.85 21.40
C LEU A 3 -12.94 1.24 19.92
N LYS A 4 -12.09 2.11 19.40
CA LYS A 4 -12.06 2.41 17.97
C LYS A 4 -11.56 1.18 17.19
N PRO A 5 -12.09 0.90 16.00
CA PRO A 5 -11.53 -0.14 15.14
C PRO A 5 -10.11 0.22 14.70
N VAL A 6 -9.28 -0.79 14.51
CA VAL A 6 -7.91 -0.66 14.00
C VAL A 6 -7.91 -0.86 12.49
N VAL A 7 -7.50 0.17 11.73
CA VAL A 7 -7.36 0.13 10.28
C VAL A 7 -5.87 0.11 9.92
N LEU A 8 -5.46 -0.88 9.16
CA LEU A 8 -4.10 -1.03 8.65
C LEU A 8 -4.07 -0.69 7.16
N LEU A 9 -3.30 0.31 6.79
CA LEU A 9 -3.13 0.76 5.41
C LEU A 9 -1.70 0.52 4.93
N ASP A 10 -1.55 -0.13 3.77
CA ASP A 10 -0.29 -0.02 3.03
C ASP A 10 -0.10 1.41 2.53
N VAL A 11 1.10 1.72 2.10
CA VAL A 11 1.47 3.07 1.64
C VAL A 11 1.64 3.11 0.13
N ASP A 12 2.60 2.36 -0.41
CA ASP A 12 2.89 2.40 -1.84
C ASP A 12 1.80 1.69 -2.63
N GLY A 13 1.21 2.37 -3.63
CA GLY A 13 0.08 1.83 -4.39
C GLY A 13 -1.30 1.95 -3.69
N VAL A 14 -1.36 2.36 -2.42
CA VAL A 14 -2.62 2.62 -1.69
C VAL A 14 -2.83 4.12 -1.43
N VAL A 15 -1.81 4.80 -0.88
CA VAL A 15 -1.86 6.23 -0.60
C VAL A 15 -0.75 7.02 -1.30
N ALA A 16 0.32 6.36 -1.73
CA ALA A 16 1.48 6.95 -2.43
C ALA A 16 1.56 6.45 -3.88
N GLU A 17 1.76 7.39 -4.82
CA GLU A 17 1.91 7.12 -6.26
C GLU A 17 3.34 6.63 -6.58
N PHE A 18 3.68 5.45 -6.09
CA PHE A 18 5.02 4.90 -6.21
C PHE A 18 5.42 4.61 -7.66
N ILE A 19 4.51 4.02 -8.44
CA ILE A 19 4.81 3.56 -9.81
C ILE A 19 5.01 4.73 -10.77
N GLY A 20 4.08 5.68 -10.81
CA GLY A 20 4.21 6.86 -11.67
C GLY A 20 5.44 7.68 -11.31
N HIS A 21 5.76 7.79 -10.01
CA HIS A 21 6.98 8.45 -9.56
C HIS A 21 8.25 7.71 -10.01
N THR A 22 8.24 6.38 -9.97
CA THR A 22 9.33 5.53 -10.47
C THR A 22 9.56 5.74 -11.96
N LEU A 23 8.50 5.80 -12.77
CA LEU A 23 8.59 6.07 -14.21
C LEU A 23 9.11 7.48 -14.50
N THR A 24 8.69 8.46 -13.72
CA THR A 24 9.20 9.84 -13.81
C THR A 24 10.71 9.87 -13.55
N MET A 25 11.18 9.12 -12.54
CA MET A 25 12.61 9.00 -12.25
C MET A 25 13.36 8.31 -13.40
N LEU A 26 12.79 7.24 -13.98
CA LEU A 26 13.37 6.54 -15.12
C LEU A 26 13.59 7.48 -16.30
N ALA A 27 12.60 8.31 -16.61
CA ALA A 27 12.73 9.34 -17.65
C ALA A 27 13.79 10.41 -17.29
N ALA A 28 13.82 10.85 -16.03
CA ALA A 28 14.81 11.83 -15.54
C ALA A 28 16.26 11.32 -15.58
N LEU A 29 16.46 10.00 -15.49
CA LEU A 29 17.76 9.38 -15.68
C LEU A 29 18.23 9.37 -17.14
N GLY A 30 17.36 9.73 -18.10
CA GLY A 30 17.66 9.77 -19.53
C GLY A 30 17.25 8.51 -20.28
N CYS A 31 16.42 7.64 -19.69
CA CYS A 31 15.85 6.51 -20.42
C CYS A 31 15.09 7.03 -21.65
N PRO A 32 15.36 6.52 -22.88
CA PRO A 32 14.64 6.94 -24.07
C PRO A 32 13.13 6.78 -23.87
N SER A 33 12.35 7.79 -24.26
CA SER A 33 10.89 7.80 -24.09
C SER A 33 10.18 6.59 -24.72
N THR A 34 10.77 6.01 -25.77
CA THR A 34 10.28 4.79 -26.42
C THR A 34 10.47 3.52 -25.57
N LEU A 35 11.33 3.59 -24.55
CA LEU A 35 11.63 2.48 -23.64
C LEU A 35 11.00 2.68 -22.26
N VAL A 36 10.54 3.90 -21.92
CA VAL A 36 9.81 4.13 -20.68
C VAL A 36 8.44 3.47 -20.78
N PRO A 37 8.11 2.51 -19.91
CA PRO A 37 6.80 1.88 -19.95
C PRO A 37 5.67 2.88 -19.72
N ALA A 38 4.54 2.67 -20.37
CA ALA A 38 3.36 3.48 -20.09
C ALA A 38 2.79 3.17 -18.70
N GLN A 39 2.39 4.21 -17.97
CA GLN A 39 1.74 4.03 -16.68
C GLN A 39 0.49 3.15 -16.82
N ASN A 40 0.19 2.34 -15.81
CA ASN A 40 -0.95 1.41 -15.77
C ASN A 40 -0.90 0.27 -16.81
N THR A 41 0.29 -0.05 -17.33
CA THR A 41 0.50 -1.20 -18.22
C THR A 41 1.32 -2.31 -17.57
N GLN A 42 1.52 -2.26 -16.26
CA GLN A 42 2.25 -3.29 -15.52
C GLN A 42 1.53 -4.63 -15.66
N PRO A 43 2.25 -5.68 -16.07
CA PRO A 43 1.63 -6.98 -16.30
C PRO A 43 1.24 -7.71 -15.00
N HIS A 44 1.97 -7.46 -13.92
CA HIS A 44 1.77 -8.07 -12.60
C HIS A 44 2.44 -7.22 -11.50
N TRP A 45 2.25 -7.57 -10.24
CA TRP A 45 2.80 -6.82 -9.11
C TRP A 45 4.34 -6.77 -9.12
N ASP A 46 5.02 -7.85 -9.46
CA ASP A 46 6.50 -7.90 -9.57
C ASP A 46 6.97 -7.46 -10.96
N TYR A 47 6.49 -6.30 -11.39
CA TYR A 47 6.74 -5.73 -12.71
C TYR A 47 8.20 -5.37 -12.96
N TRP A 48 8.99 -5.20 -11.90
CA TRP A 48 10.39 -4.75 -11.99
C TRP A 48 11.23 -5.63 -12.88
N GLN A 49 10.98 -6.96 -12.87
CA GLN A 49 11.76 -7.93 -13.62
C GLN A 49 11.53 -7.81 -15.13
N ASP A 50 10.29 -7.61 -15.56
CA ASP A 50 9.87 -7.75 -16.94
C ASP A 50 9.51 -6.43 -17.62
N TRP A 51 9.20 -5.41 -16.81
CA TRP A 51 8.65 -4.16 -17.30
C TRP A 51 9.67 -3.02 -17.38
N ILE A 52 10.67 -3.00 -16.48
CA ILE A 52 11.76 -2.03 -16.54
C ILE A 52 12.85 -2.56 -17.46
N PRO A 53 13.33 -1.79 -18.46
CA PRO A 53 14.41 -2.22 -19.34
C PRO A 53 15.69 -2.58 -18.56
N ASP A 54 16.36 -3.67 -18.93
CA ASP A 54 17.47 -4.25 -18.16
C ASP A 54 18.60 -3.26 -17.86
N ASP A 55 19.01 -2.47 -18.84
CA ASP A 55 20.08 -1.47 -18.68
C ASP A 55 19.73 -0.37 -17.65
N TRP A 56 18.45 -0.19 -17.37
CA TRP A 56 17.93 0.86 -16.48
C TRP A 56 17.57 0.39 -15.08
N LYS A 57 17.50 -0.91 -14.84
CA LYS A 57 17.16 -1.47 -13.51
C LYS A 57 18.13 -1.00 -12.42
N GLN A 58 19.43 -1.13 -12.66
CA GLN A 58 20.44 -0.73 -11.68
C GLN A 58 20.52 0.80 -11.47
N PRO A 59 20.58 1.63 -12.53
CA PRO A 59 20.52 3.09 -12.37
C PRO A 59 19.26 3.57 -11.61
N LEU A 60 18.10 3.00 -11.94
CA LEU A 60 16.84 3.34 -11.29
C LEU A 60 16.84 2.92 -9.80
N MET A 61 17.28 1.72 -9.50
CA MET A 61 17.40 1.23 -8.11
C MET A 61 18.36 2.11 -7.30
N ALA A 62 19.48 2.55 -7.89
CA ALA A 62 20.39 3.48 -7.24
C ALA A 62 19.75 4.85 -6.98
N ALA A 63 18.94 5.34 -7.93
CA ALA A 63 18.23 6.62 -7.80
C ALA A 63 17.16 6.58 -6.70
N THR A 64 16.37 5.49 -6.61
CA THR A 64 15.33 5.33 -5.59
C THR A 64 15.87 5.23 -4.15
N ARG A 65 17.18 4.99 -3.99
CA ARG A 65 17.86 4.94 -2.69
C ARG A 65 18.49 6.26 -2.26
N ARG A 66 18.45 7.29 -3.12
CA ARG A 66 19.02 8.60 -2.80
C ARG A 66 18.15 9.37 -1.80
N PRO A 67 18.77 10.28 -1.02
CA PRO A 67 18.03 11.17 -0.15
C PRO A 67 17.02 12.02 -0.96
N GLY A 68 15.85 12.24 -0.39
CA GLY A 68 14.78 13.03 -0.99
C GLY A 68 13.84 12.25 -1.91
N TRP A 69 14.24 11.05 -2.36
CA TRP A 69 13.40 10.32 -3.32
C TRP A 69 12.05 9.89 -2.70
N CYS A 70 12.07 9.29 -1.52
CA CYS A 70 10.84 8.87 -0.83
C CYS A 70 9.97 10.08 -0.46
N LEU A 71 10.58 11.19 -0.05
CA LEU A 71 9.86 12.44 0.26
C LEU A 71 9.17 13.06 -0.96
N SER A 72 9.67 12.82 -2.17
CA SER A 72 9.13 13.38 -3.41
C SER A 72 8.01 12.55 -4.04
N ILE A 73 7.67 11.38 -3.49
CA ILE A 73 6.58 10.55 -4.01
C ILE A 73 5.25 11.30 -3.87
N PRO A 74 4.47 11.46 -4.95
CA PRO A 74 3.16 12.11 -4.87
C PRO A 74 2.15 11.29 -4.07
N VAL A 75 1.17 11.95 -3.49
CA VAL A 75 0.00 11.29 -2.88
C VAL A 75 -0.97 10.86 -3.99
N LEU A 76 -1.54 9.67 -3.86
CA LEU A 76 -2.60 9.20 -4.77
C LEU A 76 -3.87 10.07 -4.64
N PRO A 77 -4.56 10.36 -5.74
CA PRO A 77 -5.82 11.11 -5.72
C PRO A 77 -6.84 10.50 -4.76
N GLY A 78 -7.49 11.33 -3.95
CA GLY A 78 -8.51 10.93 -2.97
C GLY A 78 -7.98 10.26 -1.70
N ALA A 79 -6.66 9.97 -1.61
CA ALA A 79 -6.11 9.28 -0.44
C ALA A 79 -6.15 10.14 0.84
N GLN A 80 -5.90 11.46 0.73
CA GLN A 80 -5.93 12.33 1.91
C GLN A 80 -7.34 12.44 2.50
N GLU A 81 -8.35 12.56 1.66
CA GLU A 81 -9.74 12.60 2.08
C GLU A 81 -10.19 11.27 2.69
N GLY A 82 -9.86 10.16 2.03
CA GLY A 82 -10.20 8.81 2.51
C GLY A 82 -9.56 8.49 3.85
N VAL A 83 -8.26 8.77 3.99
CA VAL A 83 -7.53 8.54 5.26
C VAL A 83 -8.05 9.45 6.37
N ARG A 84 -8.35 10.74 6.08
CA ARG A 84 -8.93 11.65 7.09
C ARG A 84 -10.27 11.12 7.60
N ALA A 85 -11.15 10.69 6.70
CA ALA A 85 -12.45 10.12 7.09
C ALA A 85 -12.29 8.87 7.97
N LEU A 86 -11.29 8.02 7.69
CA LEU A 86 -10.96 6.88 8.54
C LEU A 86 -10.42 7.30 9.90
N GLN A 87 -9.54 8.30 9.98
CA GLN A 87 -8.95 8.81 11.23
C GLN A 87 -10.01 9.38 12.20
N ASP A 88 -11.12 9.90 11.66
CA ASP A 88 -12.22 10.41 12.48
C ASP A 88 -12.89 9.29 13.30
N ILE A 89 -12.95 8.06 12.78
CA ILE A 89 -13.71 6.95 13.37
C ILE A 89 -12.86 5.77 13.83
N ALA A 90 -11.59 5.68 13.43
CA ALA A 90 -10.72 4.54 13.62
C ALA A 90 -9.33 4.95 14.10
N ASP A 91 -8.59 3.99 14.66
CA ASP A 91 -7.16 4.10 14.87
C ASP A 91 -6.46 3.60 13.60
N VAL A 92 -5.92 4.54 12.80
CA VAL A 92 -5.27 4.25 11.53
C VAL A 92 -3.77 4.06 11.72
N TYR A 93 -3.26 2.94 11.23
CA TYR A 93 -1.83 2.63 11.18
C TYR A 93 -1.38 2.42 9.73
N PHE A 94 -0.23 2.97 9.38
CA PHE A 94 0.42 2.74 8.09
C PHE A 94 1.40 1.58 8.23
N VAL A 95 1.21 0.52 7.45
CA VAL A 95 2.04 -0.68 7.49
C VAL A 95 2.75 -0.84 6.15
N THR A 96 4.01 -0.46 6.09
CA THR A 96 4.79 -0.36 4.86
C THR A 96 6.07 -1.20 4.92
N SER A 97 6.49 -1.73 3.77
CA SER A 97 7.78 -2.41 3.65
C SER A 97 8.90 -1.40 3.44
N PRO A 98 10.06 -1.56 4.10
CA PRO A 98 11.20 -0.69 3.84
C PRO A 98 11.84 -0.98 2.48
N MET A 99 12.39 0.07 1.84
CA MET A 99 13.21 -0.08 0.64
C MET A 99 14.58 -0.65 1.02
N ALA A 100 14.85 -1.88 0.63
CA ALA A 100 16.12 -2.54 0.91
C ALA A 100 17.32 -1.76 0.34
N GLY A 101 18.34 -1.55 1.18
CA GLY A 101 19.57 -0.83 0.82
C GLY A 101 19.44 0.69 0.73
N SER A 102 18.33 1.29 1.19
CA SER A 102 18.21 2.74 1.37
C SER A 102 18.41 3.11 2.84
N GLU A 103 19.40 3.96 3.13
CA GLU A 103 19.63 4.50 4.48
C GLU A 103 18.60 5.56 4.86
N TYR A 104 17.93 6.16 3.88
CA TYR A 104 17.04 7.31 4.07
C TYR A 104 15.56 6.90 4.16
N TRP A 105 15.19 5.74 3.62
CA TRP A 105 13.79 5.34 3.42
C TRP A 105 12.93 5.45 4.68
N HIS A 106 13.37 4.91 5.81
CA HIS A 106 12.58 4.91 7.03
C HIS A 106 12.28 6.33 7.52
N MET A 107 13.30 7.17 7.61
CA MET A 107 13.17 8.56 8.09
C MET A 107 12.31 9.38 7.13
N GLU A 108 12.54 9.24 5.84
CA GLU A 108 11.79 9.97 4.81
C GLU A 108 10.34 9.50 4.72
N ARG A 109 10.07 8.19 4.82
CA ARG A 109 8.72 7.65 4.84
C ARG A 109 7.92 8.14 6.06
N MET A 110 8.54 8.16 7.23
CA MET A 110 7.92 8.74 8.43
C MET A 110 7.63 10.23 8.26
N GLN A 111 8.57 10.99 7.72
CA GLN A 111 8.37 12.41 7.44
C GLN A 111 7.29 12.65 6.39
N TRP A 112 7.26 11.83 5.33
CA TRP A 112 6.25 11.88 4.27
C TRP A 112 4.84 11.63 4.84
N LEU A 113 4.66 10.56 5.63
CA LEU A 113 3.38 10.23 6.27
C LEU A 113 2.93 11.32 7.25
N ARG A 114 3.85 11.92 7.99
CA ARG A 114 3.56 13.07 8.86
C ARG A 114 3.09 14.27 8.06
N ASN A 115 3.76 14.60 6.97
CA ASN A 115 3.45 15.77 6.14
C ASN A 115 2.07 15.64 5.45
N HIS A 116 1.72 14.46 4.97
CA HIS A 116 0.53 14.26 4.13
C HIS A 116 -0.70 13.78 4.92
N PHE A 117 -0.51 13.05 6.02
CA PHE A 117 -1.60 12.40 6.78
C PHE A 117 -1.58 12.72 8.28
N GLY A 118 -0.66 13.56 8.75
CA GLY A 118 -0.55 13.88 10.17
C GLY A 118 -0.16 12.68 11.05
N ALA A 119 0.39 11.62 10.46
CA ALA A 119 0.75 10.43 11.19
C ALA A 119 1.83 10.70 12.25
N THR A 120 1.64 10.14 13.42
CA THR A 120 2.65 10.12 14.49
C THR A 120 3.58 8.93 14.32
N ASP A 121 4.75 8.96 14.98
CA ASP A 121 5.72 7.85 14.95
C ASP A 121 5.13 6.52 15.46
N LYS A 122 4.09 6.58 16.30
CA LYS A 122 3.39 5.39 16.82
C LYS A 122 2.42 4.76 15.81
N GLN A 123 2.09 5.45 14.72
CA GLN A 123 1.14 5.01 13.71
C GLN A 123 1.83 4.47 12.46
N VAL A 124 3.17 4.37 12.44
CA VAL A 124 3.93 3.85 11.30
C VAL A 124 4.63 2.55 11.71
N ILE A 125 4.34 1.49 10.97
CA ILE A 125 4.87 0.14 11.21
C ILE A 125 5.63 -0.29 9.95
N PHE A 126 6.95 -0.47 10.07
CA PHE A 126 7.76 -1.05 9.01
C PHE A 126 7.73 -2.58 9.13
N CYS A 127 7.06 -3.25 8.20
CA CYS A 127 6.86 -4.69 8.26
C CYS A 127 6.62 -5.29 6.87
N GLU A 128 7.43 -6.26 6.47
CA GLU A 128 7.22 -7.02 5.23
C GLU A 128 6.18 -8.12 5.41
N THR A 129 6.16 -8.76 6.57
CA THR A 129 5.25 -9.86 6.90
C THR A 129 3.97 -9.30 7.54
N LYS A 130 3.18 -8.55 6.77
CA LYS A 130 2.08 -7.72 7.26
C LYS A 130 0.97 -8.49 7.99
N HIS A 131 0.77 -9.78 7.70
CA HIS A 131 -0.18 -10.61 8.47
C HIS A 131 0.21 -10.83 9.95
N ARG A 132 1.40 -10.39 10.37
CA ARG A 132 1.80 -10.37 11.79
C ARG A 132 1.25 -9.16 12.55
N VAL A 133 0.71 -8.17 11.86
CA VAL A 133 0.13 -6.96 12.45
C VAL A 133 -1.39 -7.14 12.55
N LEU A 134 -1.96 -6.99 13.76
CA LEU A 134 -3.38 -7.22 13.99
C LEU A 134 -4.20 -5.95 13.74
N GLY A 135 -5.26 -6.06 12.94
CA GLY A 135 -6.21 -4.98 12.66
C GLY A 135 -7.61 -5.54 12.37
N ASP A 136 -8.60 -4.65 12.36
CA ASP A 136 -9.99 -4.98 12.03
C ASP A 136 -10.27 -4.81 10.53
N VAL A 137 -9.52 -3.92 9.90
CA VAL A 137 -9.55 -3.67 8.45
C VAL A 137 -8.11 -3.62 7.95
N PHE A 138 -7.82 -4.33 6.87
CA PHE A 138 -6.52 -4.32 6.20
C PHE A 138 -6.68 -3.97 4.73
N VAL A 139 -5.87 -3.02 4.25
CA VAL A 139 -5.87 -2.54 2.85
C VAL A 139 -4.45 -2.57 2.31
N ASP A 140 -4.24 -3.28 1.20
CA ASP A 140 -2.94 -3.41 0.54
C ASP A 140 -3.16 -3.64 -0.96
N ASP A 141 -2.26 -3.18 -1.82
CA ASP A 141 -2.35 -3.35 -3.27
C ASP A 141 -1.71 -4.65 -3.77
N LYS A 142 -0.88 -5.28 -2.91
CA LYS A 142 -0.16 -6.50 -3.23
C LYS A 142 -1.03 -7.73 -2.97
N PRO A 143 -1.35 -8.52 -4.03
CA PRO A 143 -2.19 -9.71 -3.91
C PRO A 143 -1.71 -10.72 -2.85
N ALA A 144 -0.39 -10.99 -2.80
CA ALA A 144 0.17 -11.92 -1.83
C ALA A 144 0.01 -11.47 -0.36
N ASN A 145 0.04 -10.15 -0.10
CA ASN A 145 -0.15 -9.61 1.25
C ASN A 145 -1.60 -9.78 1.70
N VAL A 146 -2.57 -9.41 0.86
CA VAL A 146 -4.00 -9.53 1.21
C VAL A 146 -4.43 -10.97 1.33
N ASP A 147 -3.93 -11.87 0.47
CA ASP A 147 -4.20 -13.29 0.53
C ASP A 147 -3.68 -13.90 1.84
N SER A 148 -2.41 -13.65 2.15
CA SER A 148 -1.80 -14.09 3.41
C SER A 148 -2.52 -13.50 4.63
N TYR A 149 -2.91 -12.22 4.58
CA TYR A 149 -3.65 -11.60 5.67
C TYR A 149 -5.04 -12.25 5.86
N ALA A 150 -5.76 -12.52 4.77
CA ALA A 150 -7.06 -13.16 4.81
C ALA A 150 -7.00 -14.58 5.37
N VAL A 151 -6.02 -15.38 4.98
CA VAL A 151 -5.79 -16.74 5.52
C VAL A 151 -5.66 -16.72 7.05
N HIS A 152 -4.98 -15.71 7.61
CA HIS A 152 -4.72 -15.64 9.04
C HIS A 152 -5.82 -14.93 9.85
N HIS A 153 -6.56 -14.00 9.23
CA HIS A 153 -7.39 -13.05 9.98
C HIS A 153 -8.81 -12.86 9.46
N ALA A 154 -9.20 -13.40 8.29
CA ALA A 154 -10.56 -13.21 7.77
C ALA A 154 -11.61 -14.00 8.56
N ALA A 155 -11.22 -15.10 9.21
CA ALA A 155 -12.07 -15.81 10.17
C ALA A 155 -11.83 -15.29 11.59
N PRO A 156 -12.81 -15.42 12.51
CA PRO A 156 -12.59 -15.14 13.92
C PRO A 156 -11.50 -16.06 14.49
N THR A 157 -10.40 -15.49 14.98
CA THR A 157 -9.27 -16.20 15.59
C THR A 157 -8.83 -15.47 16.85
N ASP A 158 -8.12 -16.15 17.72
CA ASP A 158 -7.44 -15.57 18.90
C ASP A 158 -8.37 -14.78 19.86
N GLY A 159 -9.58 -15.31 20.10
CA GLY A 159 -10.56 -14.68 21.01
C GLY A 159 -11.32 -13.49 20.40
N ARG A 160 -11.11 -13.16 19.14
CA ARG A 160 -11.92 -12.19 18.40
C ARG A 160 -13.27 -12.80 18.02
N THR A 161 -14.33 -12.04 18.15
CA THR A 161 -15.68 -12.47 17.77
C THR A 161 -15.96 -12.31 16.27
N ARG A 162 -15.10 -11.55 15.55
CA ARG A 162 -15.26 -11.24 14.11
C ARG A 162 -13.89 -11.27 13.43
N GLY A 163 -13.84 -11.83 12.23
CA GLY A 163 -12.67 -11.79 11.38
C GLY A 163 -12.43 -10.37 10.80
N ALA A 164 -11.22 -10.09 10.33
CA ALA A 164 -10.88 -8.81 9.70
C ALA A 164 -11.55 -8.65 8.32
N HIS A 165 -11.86 -7.40 7.93
CA HIS A 165 -12.14 -7.04 6.54
C HIS A 165 -10.82 -6.87 5.79
N VAL A 166 -10.67 -7.52 4.65
CA VAL A 166 -9.43 -7.50 3.85
C VAL A 166 -9.73 -6.96 2.46
N PHE A 167 -9.06 -5.87 2.10
CA PHE A 167 -9.23 -5.20 0.83
C PHE A 167 -7.97 -5.27 -0.02
N LEU A 168 -8.11 -5.76 -1.25
CA LEU A 168 -7.13 -5.54 -2.30
C LEU A 168 -7.41 -4.19 -2.95
N TRP A 169 -6.49 -3.22 -2.75
CA TRP A 169 -6.63 -1.92 -3.37
C TRP A 169 -6.40 -2.01 -4.88
N GLU A 170 -7.33 -1.44 -5.63
CA GLU A 170 -7.37 -1.58 -7.08
C GLU A 170 -6.21 -0.89 -7.77
N GLN A 171 -5.41 -1.67 -8.49
CA GLN A 171 -4.34 -1.23 -9.36
C GLN A 171 -4.37 -2.01 -10.68
N SER A 172 -3.76 -1.48 -11.75
CA SER A 172 -3.74 -2.14 -13.06
C SER A 172 -3.16 -3.55 -13.01
N TYR A 173 -2.10 -3.76 -12.23
CA TYR A 173 -1.37 -5.02 -12.11
C TYR A 173 -2.05 -6.10 -11.25
N ASN A 174 -3.17 -5.79 -10.59
CA ASN A 174 -3.88 -6.77 -9.77
C ASN A 174 -5.30 -7.09 -10.25
N LEU A 175 -5.68 -6.57 -11.44
CA LEU A 175 -7.02 -6.73 -12.03
C LEU A 175 -7.41 -8.19 -12.29
N GLU A 176 -6.52 -8.94 -12.92
CA GLU A 176 -6.85 -10.29 -13.40
C GLU A 176 -6.83 -11.35 -12.30
N LEU A 177 -6.02 -11.16 -11.25
CA LEU A 177 -5.87 -12.12 -10.17
C LEU A 177 -7.18 -12.36 -9.40
N HIS A 178 -7.93 -11.30 -9.15
CA HIS A 178 -9.23 -11.41 -8.46
C HIS A 178 -10.30 -12.07 -9.35
N LYS A 179 -10.31 -11.77 -10.64
CA LYS A 179 -11.27 -12.34 -11.60
C LYS A 179 -11.11 -13.85 -11.77
N ASN A 180 -9.90 -14.37 -11.62
CA ASN A 180 -9.58 -15.77 -11.81
C ASN A 180 -9.72 -16.63 -10.54
N GLY A 181 -10.23 -16.06 -9.43
CA GLY A 181 -10.42 -16.79 -8.17
C GLY A 181 -9.12 -17.26 -7.51
N LEU A 182 -8.02 -16.58 -7.77
CA LEU A 182 -6.69 -16.91 -7.26
C LEU A 182 -6.42 -16.37 -5.85
N LEU A 183 -7.35 -15.58 -5.29
CA LEU A 183 -7.24 -15.01 -3.95
C LEU A 183 -8.24 -15.64 -2.99
N HIS A 184 -7.93 -15.53 -1.70
CA HIS A 184 -8.83 -15.98 -0.64
C HIS A 184 -10.23 -15.37 -0.80
N PRO A 185 -11.34 -16.13 -0.63
CA PRO A 185 -12.70 -15.66 -0.89
C PRO A 185 -13.15 -14.45 -0.07
N ALA A 186 -12.53 -14.21 1.08
CA ALA A 186 -12.81 -13.05 1.93
C ALA A 186 -12.14 -11.75 1.47
N VAL A 187 -11.23 -11.80 0.49
CA VAL A 187 -10.61 -10.60 -0.05
C VAL A 187 -11.59 -9.86 -0.95
N VAL A 188 -11.81 -8.60 -0.66
CA VAL A 188 -12.66 -7.70 -1.45
C VAL A 188 -11.81 -6.72 -2.24
N ARG A 189 -11.90 -6.72 -3.55
CA ARG A 189 -11.21 -5.75 -4.40
C ARG A 189 -11.98 -4.43 -4.45
N THR A 190 -11.29 -3.30 -4.25
CA THR A 190 -11.88 -1.97 -4.30
C THR A 190 -10.84 -0.87 -4.57
N GLY A 191 -11.23 0.17 -5.32
CA GLY A 191 -10.54 1.45 -5.41
C GLY A 191 -11.34 2.60 -4.74
N ASP A 192 -12.33 2.24 -3.91
CA ASP A 192 -13.27 3.19 -3.32
C ASP A 192 -13.12 3.23 -1.79
N TRP A 193 -12.69 4.38 -1.29
CA TRP A 193 -12.53 4.64 0.14
C TRP A 193 -13.84 4.52 0.93
N SER A 194 -15.00 4.75 0.30
CA SER A 194 -16.30 4.62 0.98
C SER A 194 -16.55 3.19 1.46
N ARG A 195 -16.09 2.17 0.73
CA ARG A 195 -16.20 0.76 1.12
C ARG A 195 -15.32 0.43 2.32
N VAL A 196 -14.10 0.97 2.35
CA VAL A 196 -13.17 0.80 3.49
C VAL A 196 -13.75 1.48 4.73
N LEU A 197 -14.30 2.70 4.56
CA LEU A 197 -14.95 3.44 5.62
C LEU A 197 -16.17 2.68 6.20
N ALA A 198 -17.04 2.15 5.34
CA ALA A 198 -18.20 1.35 5.76
C ALA A 198 -17.77 0.10 6.55
N ALA A 199 -16.69 -0.56 6.12
CA ALA A 199 -16.14 -1.71 6.84
C ALA A 199 -15.63 -1.31 8.24
N ALA A 200 -14.91 -0.19 8.37
CA ALA A 200 -14.46 0.32 9.66
C ALA A 200 -15.64 0.70 10.57
N GLN A 201 -16.67 1.38 10.02
CA GLN A 201 -17.90 1.73 10.75
C GLN A 201 -18.61 0.50 11.31
N SER A 202 -18.66 -0.61 10.56
CA SER A 202 -19.28 -1.86 11.00
C SER A 202 -18.60 -2.49 12.24
N ARG A 203 -17.43 -1.99 12.61
CA ARG A 203 -16.65 -2.44 13.78
C ARG A 203 -16.84 -1.58 15.03
N ILE A 204 -17.48 -0.42 14.88
CA ILE A 204 -17.83 0.43 16.01
C ILE A 204 -19.00 -0.24 16.74
N GLY A 205 -18.73 -0.79 17.90
CA GLY A 205 -19.71 -1.54 18.71
C GLY A 205 -19.84 -1.04 20.12
#